data_672eb38369d55a836d5fec893bcb685a
#
_entry.id   672eb38369d55a836d5fec893bcb685a
#
_cell.length_a   1.000
_cell.length_b   1.000
_cell.length_c   1.000
_cell.angle_alpha   90.00
_cell.angle_beta   90.00
_cell.angle_gamma   90.00
#
_symmetry.space_group_name_H-M   'P 1'
#
loop_
_entity.id
_entity.type
_entity.pdbx_description
1 polymer ?
#
loop_
_entity_poly.entity_id
_entity_poly.type
_entity_poly.pdbx_seq_one_letter_code
_entity_poly.pdbx_strand_id
1 'polypeptide(L)'
;FIGTTLFACFPFYLILLLSSFIIGLGMAMLQTVINPLQRVVGGEENYAFIAELAQFVFGVASFISPLVYTWLIHALEPEVYQQGQNFLLDILAKVTPVTLPWVSLYWVFTALLLAMLLVVSFVHFPRIELKDDERSGSSSSYKKLFRQKYVWLFFLGIFCYVSTEQGVSIFMSTFLEQYHGIDPKTVGAQSISYFWGSMTVGCLFGMFLLKLIDSKRLLQISGLLSMSLLLIALFGSAKVAVCAFPAIGFCISMMYSIVFSLALNTVAQNHGSFAGILCSGIVGGAGGPLFVSLLSDTTSLRIGMLLI
;
A
#
# COMPACT_ATOMS: atom_id res chain seq x y z
N PHE A 1 8.49 -2.80 -14.63
CA PHE A 1 8.82 -2.23 -15.96
C PHE A 1 8.05 -2.94 -17.07
N ILE A 2 8.26 -4.27 -17.30
CA ILE A 2 7.61 -5.01 -18.40
C ILE A 2 6.09 -4.82 -18.39
N GLY A 3 5.43 -4.99 -17.24
CA GLY A 3 3.98 -4.86 -17.12
C GLY A 3 3.47 -3.45 -17.47
N THR A 4 4.11 -2.41 -16.96
CA THR A 4 3.71 -1.02 -17.27
C THR A 4 3.89 -0.69 -18.75
N THR A 5 5.01 -1.09 -19.36
CA THR A 5 5.29 -0.89 -20.78
C THR A 5 4.31 -1.68 -21.65
N LEU A 6 4.03 -2.92 -21.30
CA LEU A 6 3.11 -3.78 -22.06
C LEU A 6 1.72 -3.14 -22.17
N PHE A 7 1.18 -2.65 -21.05
CA PHE A 7 -0.13 -2.00 -21.07
C PHE A 7 -0.09 -0.62 -21.76
N ALA A 8 0.97 0.15 -21.57
CA ALA A 8 1.13 1.43 -22.24
C ALA A 8 1.14 1.30 -23.78
N CYS A 9 1.75 0.22 -24.31
CA CYS A 9 1.80 -0.06 -25.74
C CYS A 9 0.50 -0.67 -26.29
N PHE A 10 -0.19 -1.49 -25.49
CA PHE A 10 -1.38 -2.25 -25.92
C PHE A 10 -2.52 -2.10 -24.89
N PRO A 11 -3.25 -0.98 -24.89
CA PRO A 11 -4.27 -0.67 -23.87
C PRO A 11 -5.60 -1.42 -24.14
N PHE A 12 -5.56 -2.75 -24.10
CA PHE A 12 -6.73 -3.62 -24.18
C PHE A 12 -7.01 -4.26 -22.83
N TYR A 13 -8.27 -4.58 -22.55
CA TYR A 13 -8.70 -5.13 -21.27
C TYR A 13 -7.92 -6.38 -20.84
N LEU A 14 -7.72 -7.34 -21.75
CA LEU A 14 -6.96 -8.55 -21.44
C LEU A 14 -5.49 -8.25 -21.09
N ILE A 15 -4.89 -7.31 -21.80
CA ILE A 15 -3.53 -6.85 -21.53
C ILE A 15 -3.46 -6.10 -20.20
N LEU A 16 -4.50 -5.34 -19.81
CA LEU A 16 -4.59 -4.70 -18.49
C LEU A 16 -4.51 -5.75 -17.37
N LEU A 17 -5.27 -6.84 -17.49
CA LEU A 17 -5.25 -7.92 -16.48
C LEU A 17 -3.87 -8.58 -16.40
N LEU A 18 -3.29 -8.92 -17.55
CA LEU A 18 -1.95 -9.52 -17.61
C LEU A 18 -0.87 -8.57 -17.05
N SER A 19 -0.92 -7.31 -17.43
CA SER A 19 0.00 -6.28 -16.96
C SER A 19 -0.11 -6.06 -15.45
N SER A 20 -1.32 -5.99 -14.93
CA SER A 20 -1.57 -5.87 -13.49
C SER A 20 -1.00 -7.07 -12.72
N PHE A 21 -1.15 -8.28 -13.26
CA PHE A 21 -0.55 -9.49 -12.67
C PHE A 21 0.99 -9.41 -12.67
N ILE A 22 1.61 -9.01 -13.78
CA ILE A 22 3.08 -8.86 -13.90
C ILE A 22 3.58 -7.77 -12.96
N ILE A 23 2.87 -6.63 -12.85
CA ILE A 23 3.21 -5.54 -11.92
C ILE A 23 3.14 -6.05 -10.47
N GLY A 24 2.06 -6.73 -10.10
CA GLY A 24 1.88 -7.30 -8.77
C GLY A 24 2.98 -8.31 -8.41
N LEU A 25 3.35 -9.19 -9.35
CA LEU A 25 4.46 -10.12 -9.18
C LEU A 25 5.80 -9.39 -8.93
N GLY A 26 6.08 -8.34 -9.72
CA GLY A 26 7.28 -7.52 -9.53
C GLY A 26 7.29 -6.81 -8.18
N MET A 27 6.17 -6.27 -7.72
CA MET A 27 6.04 -5.64 -6.40
C MET A 27 6.27 -6.65 -5.26
N ALA A 28 5.69 -7.84 -5.35
CA ALA A 28 5.90 -8.89 -4.36
C ALA A 28 7.38 -9.31 -4.26
N MET A 29 8.05 -9.47 -5.41
CA MET A 29 9.49 -9.77 -5.44
C MET A 29 10.32 -8.65 -4.79
N LEU A 30 10.03 -7.38 -5.08
CA LEU A 30 10.73 -6.24 -4.47
C LEU A 30 10.54 -6.21 -2.96
N GLN A 31 9.32 -6.38 -2.46
CA GLN A 31 9.04 -6.38 -1.02
C GLN A 31 9.74 -7.52 -0.28
N THR A 32 9.82 -8.71 -0.90
CA THR A 32 10.52 -9.86 -0.33
C THR A 32 12.03 -9.60 -0.15
N VAL A 33 12.63 -8.76 -1.01
CA VAL A 33 14.05 -8.39 -0.94
C VAL A 33 14.27 -7.17 -0.03
N ILE A 34 13.40 -6.14 -0.15
CA ILE A 34 13.58 -4.87 0.57
C ILE A 34 13.42 -5.05 2.08
N ASN A 35 12.43 -5.82 2.53
CA ASN A 35 12.14 -5.95 3.96
C ASN A 35 13.32 -6.58 4.76
N PRO A 36 13.93 -7.71 4.35
CA PRO A 36 15.14 -8.22 5.00
C PRO A 36 16.32 -7.25 4.88
N LEU A 37 16.47 -6.58 3.73
CA LEU A 37 17.55 -5.62 3.51
C LEU A 37 17.46 -4.43 4.48
N GLN A 38 16.27 -3.91 4.74
CA GLN A 38 16.05 -2.85 5.73
C GLN A 38 16.48 -3.27 7.13
N ARG A 39 16.29 -4.55 7.50
CA ARG A 39 16.74 -5.09 8.77
C ARG A 39 18.27 -5.16 8.86
N VAL A 40 18.92 -5.58 7.80
CA VAL A 40 20.39 -5.66 7.73
C VAL A 40 21.01 -4.26 7.81
N VAL A 41 20.47 -3.30 7.08
CA VAL A 41 21.00 -1.92 7.03
C VAL A 41 20.71 -1.16 8.34
N GLY A 42 19.55 -1.36 8.93
CA GLY A 42 19.10 -0.64 10.13
C GLY A 42 19.50 -1.29 11.45
N GLY A 43 19.87 -2.55 11.41
CA GLY A 43 20.00 -3.38 12.61
C GLY A 43 18.66 -3.73 13.24
N GLU A 44 18.66 -4.68 14.15
CA GLU A 44 17.43 -5.17 14.79
C GLU A 44 16.70 -4.10 15.60
N GLU A 45 17.46 -3.22 16.26
CA GLU A 45 16.92 -2.15 17.12
C GLU A 45 16.22 -1.04 16.32
N ASN A 46 16.74 -0.69 15.14
CA ASN A 46 16.22 0.41 14.34
C ASN A 46 15.33 -0.06 13.16
N TYR A 47 15.11 -1.37 13.03
CA TYR A 47 14.35 -1.91 11.90
C TYR A 47 12.96 -1.28 11.77
N ALA A 48 12.20 -1.18 12.86
CA ALA A 48 10.87 -0.59 12.85
C ALA A 48 10.89 0.87 12.38
N PHE A 49 11.89 1.65 12.78
CA PHE A 49 12.06 3.04 12.34
C PHE A 49 12.35 3.13 10.82
N ILE A 50 13.24 2.27 10.32
CA ILE A 50 13.61 2.27 8.89
C ILE A 50 12.45 1.76 8.02
N ALA A 51 11.73 0.74 8.48
CA ALA A 51 10.53 0.25 7.82
C ALA A 51 9.45 1.33 7.78
N GLU A 52 9.29 2.11 8.86
CA GLU A 52 8.36 3.24 8.92
C GLU A 52 8.76 4.40 7.99
N LEU A 53 10.06 4.68 7.87
CA LEU A 53 10.56 5.66 6.90
C LEU A 53 10.24 5.23 5.46
N ALA A 54 10.36 3.94 5.14
CA ALA A 54 9.98 3.42 3.83
C ALA A 54 8.46 3.55 3.59
N GLN A 55 7.63 3.30 4.59
CA GLN A 55 6.19 3.51 4.53
C GLN A 55 5.82 4.99 4.37
N PHE A 56 6.55 5.90 5.00
CA PHE A 56 6.37 7.33 4.77
C PHE A 56 6.62 7.70 3.30
N VAL A 57 7.71 7.22 2.70
CA VAL A 57 8.01 7.45 1.27
C VAL A 57 6.92 6.87 0.37
N PHE A 58 6.43 5.66 0.69
CA PHE A 58 5.30 5.05 0.00
C PHE A 58 4.02 5.90 0.13
N GLY A 59 3.72 6.42 1.31
CA GLY A 59 2.57 7.27 1.56
C GLY A 59 2.63 8.59 0.77
N VAL A 60 3.80 9.24 0.70
CA VAL A 60 4.02 10.44 -0.12
C VAL A 60 3.76 10.14 -1.60
N ALA A 61 4.26 9.03 -2.12
CA ALA A 61 4.02 8.62 -3.49
C ALA A 61 2.53 8.35 -3.76
N SER A 62 1.85 7.69 -2.83
CA SER A 62 0.41 7.41 -2.89
C SER A 62 -0.44 8.68 -2.87
N PHE A 63 -0.01 9.71 -2.13
CA PHE A 63 -0.66 11.01 -2.10
C PHE A 63 -0.46 11.80 -3.42
N ILE A 64 0.75 11.78 -3.97
CA ILE A 64 1.10 12.52 -5.19
C ILE A 64 0.47 11.87 -6.44
N SER A 65 0.39 10.54 -6.50
CA SER A 65 -0.04 9.80 -7.70
C SER A 65 -1.43 10.22 -8.23
N PRO A 66 -2.49 10.38 -7.43
CA PRO A 66 -3.78 10.87 -7.90
C PRO A 66 -3.73 12.30 -8.45
N LEU A 67 -2.89 13.17 -7.88
CA LEU A 67 -2.71 14.55 -8.36
C LEU A 67 -2.07 14.57 -9.75
N VAL A 68 -1.04 13.76 -9.95
CA VAL A 68 -0.39 13.58 -11.25
C VAL A 68 -1.38 13.01 -12.27
N TYR A 69 -2.17 12.02 -11.88
CA TYR A 69 -3.21 11.42 -12.71
C TYR A 69 -4.24 12.48 -13.19
N THR A 70 -4.82 13.22 -12.26
CA THR A 70 -5.81 14.26 -12.58
C THR A 70 -5.22 15.34 -13.47
N TRP A 71 -4.00 15.79 -13.17
CA TRP A 71 -3.29 16.76 -13.97
C TRP A 71 -3.03 16.26 -15.40
N LEU A 72 -2.57 15.00 -15.57
CA LEU A 72 -2.30 14.41 -16.87
C LEU A 72 -3.56 14.30 -17.73
N ILE A 73 -4.66 13.81 -17.15
CA ILE A 73 -5.92 13.69 -17.89
C ILE A 73 -6.35 15.06 -18.38
N HIS A 74 -6.40 16.05 -17.49
CA HIS A 74 -6.85 17.40 -17.86
C HIS A 74 -5.92 18.06 -18.88
N ALA A 75 -4.59 17.93 -18.71
CA ALA A 75 -3.62 18.52 -19.62
C ALA A 75 -3.59 17.87 -21.02
N LEU A 76 -4.07 16.63 -21.15
CA LEU A 76 -4.15 15.91 -22.41
C LEU A 76 -5.57 15.95 -23.05
N GLU A 77 -6.54 16.65 -22.44
CA GLU A 77 -7.83 16.88 -23.05
C GLU A 77 -7.68 17.68 -24.35
N PRO A 78 -8.35 17.29 -25.45
CA PRO A 78 -8.21 17.96 -26.76
C PRO A 78 -8.50 19.47 -26.75
N GLU A 79 -9.35 19.90 -25.80
CA GLU A 79 -9.74 21.32 -25.65
C GLU A 79 -8.66 22.14 -24.91
N VAL A 80 -7.81 21.50 -24.10
CA VAL A 80 -6.79 22.15 -23.25
C VAL A 80 -5.38 21.99 -23.81
N TYR A 81 -5.11 20.85 -24.44
CA TYR A 81 -3.79 20.55 -24.97
C TYR A 81 -3.40 21.47 -26.12
N GLN A 82 -2.24 22.14 -25.98
CA GLN A 82 -1.64 22.94 -27.04
C GLN A 82 -0.23 22.43 -27.30
N GLN A 83 0.02 22.02 -28.53
CA GLN A 83 1.33 21.52 -28.95
C GLN A 83 2.43 22.59 -28.81
N GLY A 84 3.58 22.21 -28.24
CA GLY A 84 4.75 23.08 -28.10
C GLY A 84 4.82 23.87 -26.78
N GLN A 85 3.82 23.78 -25.90
CA GLN A 85 3.88 24.43 -24.58
C GLN A 85 4.68 23.63 -23.55
N ASN A 86 4.65 22.29 -23.64
CA ASN A 86 5.33 21.43 -22.68
C ASN A 86 5.89 20.18 -23.37
N PHE A 87 7.21 20.05 -23.40
CA PHE A 87 7.90 18.94 -24.03
C PHE A 87 7.44 17.56 -23.54
N LEU A 88 7.18 17.41 -22.24
CA LEU A 88 6.69 16.14 -21.67
C LEU A 88 5.29 15.81 -22.16
N LEU A 89 4.39 16.79 -22.20
CA LEU A 89 3.03 16.61 -22.72
C LEU A 89 3.03 16.30 -24.21
N ASP A 90 3.92 16.92 -24.99
CA ASP A 90 4.04 16.66 -26.42
C ASP A 90 4.49 15.22 -26.71
N ILE A 91 5.39 14.67 -25.88
CA ILE A 91 5.78 13.25 -25.98
C ILE A 91 4.61 12.35 -25.60
N LEU A 92 3.98 12.63 -24.44
CA LEU A 92 2.85 11.82 -23.94
C LEU A 92 1.66 11.83 -24.90
N ALA A 93 1.36 12.97 -25.50
CA ALA A 93 0.28 13.10 -26.49
C ALA A 93 0.52 12.26 -27.76
N LYS A 94 1.80 12.08 -28.16
CA LYS A 94 2.16 11.25 -29.32
C LYS A 94 2.01 9.75 -29.07
N VAL A 95 2.26 9.30 -27.83
CA VAL A 95 2.27 7.87 -27.49
C VAL A 95 0.99 7.40 -26.80
N THR A 96 0.11 8.32 -26.39
CA THR A 96 -1.13 8.01 -25.69
C THR A 96 -2.32 8.12 -26.65
N PRO A 97 -3.21 7.11 -26.71
CA PRO A 97 -4.43 7.21 -27.49
C PRO A 97 -5.32 8.37 -26.99
N VAL A 98 -5.82 9.19 -27.89
CA VAL A 98 -6.67 10.36 -27.58
C VAL A 98 -7.93 9.93 -26.80
N THR A 99 -8.45 8.74 -27.09
CA THR A 99 -9.64 8.18 -26.40
C THR A 99 -9.36 7.67 -25.00
N LEU A 100 -8.08 7.48 -24.62
CA LEU A 100 -7.68 6.89 -23.34
C LEU A 100 -6.54 7.72 -22.69
N PRO A 101 -6.78 8.99 -22.33
CA PRO A 101 -5.74 9.88 -21.80
C PRO A 101 -5.09 9.35 -20.51
N TRP A 102 -5.81 8.55 -19.73
CA TRP A 102 -5.30 7.93 -18.50
C TRP A 102 -4.18 6.90 -18.73
N VAL A 103 -4.00 6.37 -19.94
CA VAL A 103 -2.88 5.50 -20.31
C VAL A 103 -1.54 6.25 -20.23
N SER A 104 -1.54 7.57 -20.32
CA SER A 104 -0.35 8.41 -20.14
C SER A 104 0.35 8.16 -18.80
N LEU A 105 -0.39 7.84 -17.74
CA LEU A 105 0.19 7.51 -16.44
C LEU A 105 1.08 6.26 -16.48
N TYR A 106 0.72 5.26 -17.30
CA TYR A 106 1.56 4.06 -17.47
C TYR A 106 2.87 4.37 -18.19
N TRP A 107 2.89 5.35 -19.10
CA TRP A 107 4.12 5.85 -19.70
C TRP A 107 5.00 6.57 -18.67
N VAL A 108 4.41 7.36 -17.79
CA VAL A 108 5.13 7.99 -16.66
C VAL A 108 5.72 6.92 -15.73
N PHE A 109 4.96 5.91 -15.35
CA PHE A 109 5.46 4.79 -14.56
C PHE A 109 6.58 4.02 -15.28
N THR A 110 6.45 3.79 -16.58
CA THR A 110 7.48 3.15 -17.38
C THR A 110 8.78 3.95 -17.37
N ALA A 111 8.70 5.27 -17.54
CA ALA A 111 9.88 6.15 -17.50
C ALA A 111 10.52 6.17 -16.10
N LEU A 112 9.73 6.25 -15.02
CA LEU A 112 10.23 6.19 -13.64
C LEU A 112 10.91 4.85 -13.35
N LEU A 113 10.30 3.74 -13.75
CA LEU A 113 10.87 2.41 -13.53
C LEU A 113 12.12 2.19 -14.35
N LEU A 114 12.22 2.76 -15.57
CA LEU A 114 13.44 2.74 -16.36
C LEU A 114 14.55 3.55 -15.67
N ALA A 115 14.24 4.74 -15.18
CA ALA A 115 15.19 5.57 -14.44
C ALA A 115 15.70 4.84 -13.18
N MET A 116 14.81 4.20 -12.42
CA MET A 116 15.17 3.39 -11.25
C MET A 116 16.03 2.18 -11.63
N LEU A 117 15.73 1.50 -12.74
CA LEU A 117 16.53 0.39 -13.24
C LEU A 117 17.95 0.85 -13.56
N LEU A 118 18.10 2.00 -14.21
CA LEU A 118 19.41 2.61 -14.50
C LEU A 118 20.14 2.95 -13.20
N VAL A 119 19.49 3.62 -12.24
CA VAL A 119 20.10 3.92 -10.93
C VAL A 119 20.61 2.65 -10.26
N VAL A 120 19.79 1.60 -10.16
CA VAL A 120 20.18 0.32 -9.55
C VAL A 120 21.32 -0.35 -10.30
N SER A 121 21.39 -0.20 -11.63
CA SER A 121 22.47 -0.79 -12.45
C SER A 121 23.82 -0.08 -12.28
N PHE A 122 23.81 1.23 -11.97
CA PHE A 122 25.04 2.01 -11.78
C PHE A 122 25.48 2.10 -10.31
N VAL A 123 24.57 1.92 -9.36
CA VAL A 123 24.92 1.92 -7.94
C VAL A 123 25.61 0.62 -7.57
N HIS A 124 26.84 0.75 -7.06
CA HIS A 124 27.55 -0.37 -6.49
C HIS A 124 26.99 -0.66 -5.10
N PHE A 125 26.12 -1.65 -5.02
CA PHE A 125 25.65 -2.14 -3.72
C PHE A 125 26.84 -2.83 -3.02
N PRO A 126 27.11 -2.49 -1.74
CA PRO A 126 28.09 -3.24 -0.98
C PRO A 126 27.66 -4.71 -1.00
N ARG A 127 28.62 -5.61 -1.16
CA ARG A 127 28.37 -7.05 -1.03
C ARG A 127 27.99 -7.32 0.40
N ILE A 128 26.71 -7.21 0.70
CA ILE A 128 26.17 -7.63 1.99
C ILE A 128 26.12 -9.16 1.91
N GLU A 129 27.02 -9.81 2.59
CA GLU A 129 26.90 -11.23 2.84
C GLU A 129 25.73 -11.40 3.81
N LEU A 130 24.52 -11.59 3.23
CA LEU A 130 23.38 -12.01 4.03
C LEU A 130 23.78 -13.28 4.76
N LYS A 131 23.68 -13.27 6.08
CA LYS A 131 23.82 -14.48 6.89
C LYS A 131 22.91 -15.55 6.31
N ASP A 132 23.27 -16.81 6.45
CA ASP A 132 22.47 -17.91 5.88
C ASP A 132 21.01 -17.90 6.36
N ASP A 133 20.74 -17.31 7.52
CA ASP A 133 19.41 -17.12 8.10
C ASP A 133 18.61 -15.94 7.47
N GLU A 134 19.27 -15.01 6.82
CA GLU A 134 18.66 -13.86 6.14
C GLU A 134 18.33 -14.16 4.68
N ARG A 135 18.89 -15.23 4.12
CA ARG A 135 18.55 -15.70 2.77
C ARG A 135 17.18 -16.38 2.79
N SER A 136 16.41 -16.19 1.72
CA SER A 136 15.21 -17.00 1.54
C SER A 136 15.60 -18.48 1.51
N GLY A 137 15.12 -19.20 2.50
CA GLY A 137 15.62 -20.54 2.82
C GLY A 137 15.13 -21.63 1.90
N SER A 138 15.66 -22.82 2.12
CA SER A 138 15.22 -24.04 1.45
C SER A 138 13.75 -24.39 1.83
N SER A 139 13.11 -25.26 1.06
CA SER A 139 11.78 -25.81 1.37
C SER A 139 11.67 -26.34 2.81
N SER A 140 12.78 -26.80 3.42
CA SER A 140 12.83 -27.25 4.81
C SER A 140 12.64 -26.12 5.82
N SER A 141 13.15 -24.90 5.53
CA SER A 141 12.97 -23.71 6.38
C SER A 141 11.50 -23.27 6.42
N TYR A 142 10.84 -23.24 5.28
CA TYR A 142 9.40 -22.96 5.22
C TYR A 142 8.57 -23.98 5.99
N LYS A 143 8.86 -25.30 5.86
CA LYS A 143 8.16 -26.34 6.62
C LYS A 143 8.32 -26.19 8.13
N LYS A 144 9.51 -25.78 8.61
CA LYS A 144 9.75 -25.50 10.04
C LYS A 144 8.91 -24.30 10.51
N LEU A 145 8.90 -23.23 9.74
CA LEU A 145 8.14 -22.00 10.05
C LEU A 145 6.63 -22.26 10.09
N PHE A 146 6.07 -22.94 9.10
CA PHE A 146 4.63 -23.25 9.04
C PHE A 146 4.13 -24.13 10.20
N ARG A 147 5.01 -24.84 10.90
CA ARG A 147 4.65 -25.60 12.11
C ARG A 147 4.51 -24.72 13.36
N GLN A 148 4.93 -23.49 13.31
CA GLN A 148 4.97 -22.59 14.48
C GLN A 148 3.73 -21.70 14.50
N LYS A 149 2.99 -21.74 15.61
CA LYS A 149 1.71 -21.00 15.75
C LYS A 149 1.89 -19.49 15.59
N TYR A 150 2.98 -18.92 16.07
CA TYR A 150 3.22 -17.49 15.98
C TYR A 150 3.41 -17.02 14.51
N VAL A 151 3.93 -17.87 13.62
CA VAL A 151 4.06 -17.53 12.20
C VAL A 151 2.68 -17.24 11.57
N TRP A 152 1.70 -18.08 11.89
CA TRP A 152 0.32 -17.88 11.45
C TRP A 152 -0.34 -16.67 12.09
N LEU A 153 -0.03 -16.38 13.37
CA LEU A 153 -0.56 -15.20 14.05
C LEU A 153 -0.03 -13.91 13.41
N PHE A 154 1.26 -13.84 13.12
CA PHE A 154 1.83 -12.66 12.44
C PHE A 154 1.39 -12.55 10.99
N PHE A 155 1.29 -13.67 10.25
CA PHE A 155 0.70 -13.69 8.91
C PHE A 155 -0.73 -13.14 8.94
N LEU A 156 -1.56 -13.63 9.86
CA LEU A 156 -2.93 -13.15 10.03
C LEU A 156 -2.96 -11.67 10.44
N GLY A 157 -2.02 -11.24 11.29
CA GLY A 157 -1.87 -9.83 11.66
C GLY A 157 -1.63 -8.92 10.45
N ILE A 158 -0.72 -9.29 9.55
CA ILE A 158 -0.48 -8.56 8.28
C ILE A 158 -1.71 -8.64 7.39
N PHE A 159 -2.31 -9.82 7.25
CA PHE A 159 -3.53 -10.01 6.45
C PHE A 159 -4.66 -9.10 6.91
N CYS A 160 -4.97 -9.08 8.20
CA CYS A 160 -6.02 -8.23 8.77
C CYS A 160 -5.68 -6.74 8.63
N TYR A 161 -4.42 -6.35 8.89
CA TYR A 161 -3.98 -4.98 8.72
C TYR A 161 -4.23 -4.48 7.28
N VAL A 162 -3.72 -5.22 6.27
CA VAL A 162 -3.87 -4.82 4.86
C VAL A 162 -5.33 -4.92 4.41
N SER A 163 -6.10 -5.86 4.96
CA SER A 163 -7.56 -5.93 4.75
C SER A 163 -8.26 -4.67 5.23
N THR A 164 -7.92 -4.18 6.42
CA THR A 164 -8.48 -2.94 6.99
C THR A 164 -8.08 -1.73 6.17
N GLU A 165 -6.80 -1.60 5.85
CA GLU A 165 -6.26 -0.48 5.05
C GLU A 165 -6.98 -0.37 3.71
N GLN A 166 -7.01 -1.45 2.94
CA GLN A 166 -7.62 -1.46 1.61
C GLN A 166 -9.15 -1.45 1.69
N GLY A 167 -9.74 -2.16 2.65
CA GLY A 167 -11.18 -2.18 2.84
C GLY A 167 -11.74 -0.81 3.17
N VAL A 168 -11.15 -0.10 4.12
CA VAL A 168 -11.56 1.28 4.45
C VAL A 168 -11.36 2.20 3.25
N SER A 169 -10.18 2.17 2.60
CA SER A 169 -9.87 3.02 1.46
C SER A 169 -10.84 2.84 0.28
N ILE A 170 -11.22 1.59 -0.03
CA ILE A 170 -12.10 1.27 -1.16
C ILE A 170 -13.55 1.63 -0.85
N PHE A 171 -14.04 1.27 0.35
CA PHE A 171 -15.47 1.36 0.63
C PHE A 171 -15.92 2.64 1.32
N MET A 172 -15.01 3.50 1.86
CA MET A 172 -15.41 4.71 2.57
C MET A 172 -16.23 5.67 1.69
N SER A 173 -15.87 5.87 0.43
CA SER A 173 -16.59 6.77 -0.48
C SER A 173 -17.99 6.24 -0.77
N THR A 174 -18.12 4.94 -1.07
CA THR A 174 -19.40 4.26 -1.27
C THR A 174 -20.27 4.28 -0.01
N PHE A 175 -19.64 4.11 1.16
CA PHE A 175 -20.35 4.22 2.44
C PHE A 175 -20.90 5.63 2.67
N LEU A 176 -20.09 6.67 2.42
CA LEU A 176 -20.52 8.07 2.56
C LEU A 176 -21.65 8.41 1.60
N GLU A 177 -21.63 7.88 0.38
CA GLU A 177 -22.72 8.04 -0.58
C GLU A 177 -24.00 7.35 -0.11
N GLN A 178 -23.94 6.05 0.19
CA GLN A 178 -25.11 5.24 0.53
C GLN A 178 -25.81 5.64 1.83
N TYR A 179 -25.04 6.02 2.86
CA TYR A 179 -25.61 6.30 4.19
C TYR A 179 -25.77 7.78 4.52
N HIS A 180 -25.08 8.64 3.79
CA HIS A 180 -25.07 10.08 4.08
C HIS A 180 -25.38 10.96 2.87
N GLY A 181 -25.57 10.37 1.67
CA GLY A 181 -25.87 11.13 0.45
C GLY A 181 -24.73 12.03 -0.01
N ILE A 182 -23.50 11.74 0.38
CA ILE A 182 -22.31 12.52 0.01
C ILE A 182 -21.86 12.11 -1.38
N ASP A 183 -21.67 13.10 -2.27
CA ASP A 183 -21.22 12.87 -3.64
C ASP A 183 -19.82 12.21 -3.66
N PRO A 184 -19.71 11.01 -4.25
CA PRO A 184 -18.46 10.27 -4.32
C PRO A 184 -17.39 10.94 -5.19
N LYS A 185 -17.80 11.82 -6.14
CA LYS A 185 -16.87 12.52 -7.03
C LYS A 185 -16.20 13.73 -6.38
N THR A 186 -16.77 14.26 -5.32
CA THR A 186 -16.25 15.43 -4.59
C THR A 186 -15.75 15.05 -3.21
N VAL A 187 -16.58 15.16 -2.18
CA VAL A 187 -16.20 14.90 -0.79
C VAL A 187 -15.80 13.44 -0.56
N GLY A 188 -16.44 12.50 -1.26
CA GLY A 188 -16.09 11.08 -1.18
C GLY A 188 -14.65 10.83 -1.65
N ALA A 189 -14.27 11.37 -2.83
CA ALA A 189 -12.90 11.27 -3.36
C ALA A 189 -11.89 12.00 -2.48
N GLN A 190 -12.24 13.18 -1.95
CA GLN A 190 -11.39 13.92 -1.01
C GLN A 190 -11.13 13.13 0.28
N SER A 191 -12.13 12.40 0.80
CA SER A 191 -11.98 11.57 1.99
C SER A 191 -10.93 10.47 1.80
N ILE A 192 -10.85 9.86 0.61
CA ILE A 192 -9.79 8.90 0.27
C ILE A 192 -8.42 9.58 0.26
N SER A 193 -8.30 10.76 -0.34
CA SER A 193 -7.05 11.52 -0.34
C SER A 193 -6.62 11.90 1.08
N TYR A 194 -7.56 12.32 1.92
CA TYR A 194 -7.28 12.62 3.34
C TYR A 194 -6.91 11.37 4.14
N PHE A 195 -7.46 10.20 3.82
CA PHE A 195 -7.06 8.94 4.44
C PHE A 195 -5.58 8.64 4.18
N TRP A 196 -5.16 8.66 2.92
CA TRP A 196 -3.76 8.41 2.55
C TRP A 196 -2.83 9.53 3.04
N GLY A 197 -3.27 10.78 2.99
CA GLY A 197 -2.52 11.92 3.54
C GLY A 197 -2.34 11.82 5.05
N SER A 198 -3.39 11.47 5.80
CA SER A 198 -3.34 11.25 7.24
C SER A 198 -2.44 10.07 7.60
N MET A 199 -2.47 9.01 6.81
CA MET A 199 -1.58 7.85 6.95
C MET A 199 -0.12 8.26 6.75
N THR A 200 0.19 9.09 5.76
CA THR A 200 1.54 9.63 5.54
C THR A 200 2.03 10.46 6.72
N VAL A 201 1.16 11.34 7.24
CA VAL A 201 1.47 12.11 8.46
C VAL A 201 1.63 11.20 9.67
N GLY A 202 0.79 10.17 9.78
CA GLY A 202 0.86 9.15 10.83
C GLY A 202 2.19 8.39 10.83
N CYS A 203 2.76 8.07 9.66
CA CYS A 203 4.09 7.48 9.56
C CYS A 203 5.18 8.37 10.18
N LEU A 204 5.14 9.69 9.92
CA LEU A 204 6.07 10.63 10.56
C LEU A 204 5.95 10.62 12.09
N PHE A 205 4.73 10.70 12.61
CA PHE A 205 4.49 10.60 14.05
C PHE A 205 4.91 9.24 14.60
N GLY A 206 4.65 8.15 13.86
CA GLY A 206 5.04 6.80 14.21
C GLY A 206 6.54 6.65 14.43
N MET A 207 7.36 7.24 13.57
CA MET A 207 8.82 7.26 13.75
C MET A 207 9.26 7.90 15.08
N PHE A 208 8.61 8.98 15.51
CA PHE A 208 8.88 9.59 16.81
C PHE A 208 8.36 8.73 17.97
N LEU A 209 7.14 8.23 17.85
CA LEU A 209 6.52 7.42 18.90
C LEU A 209 7.26 6.10 19.14
N LEU A 210 7.80 5.47 18.11
CA LEU A 210 8.61 4.26 18.22
C LEU A 210 9.93 4.45 18.99
N LYS A 211 10.41 5.69 19.13
CA LYS A 211 11.56 6.00 20.00
C LYS A 211 11.18 6.24 21.46
N LEU A 212 9.91 6.54 21.73
CA LEU A 212 9.42 6.91 23.06
C LEU A 212 8.60 5.79 23.72
N ILE A 213 7.92 4.99 22.93
CA ILE A 213 6.94 3.99 23.40
C ILE A 213 7.33 2.61 22.84
N ASP A 214 7.20 1.61 23.68
CA ASP A 214 7.39 0.22 23.26
C ASP A 214 6.45 -0.15 22.10
N SER A 215 7.01 -0.79 21.06
CA SER A 215 6.31 -1.14 19.82
C SER A 215 5.02 -1.95 20.06
N LYS A 216 5.05 -2.88 21.04
CA LYS A 216 3.88 -3.69 21.38
C LYS A 216 2.74 -2.86 21.98
N ARG A 217 3.06 -1.91 22.87
CA ARG A 217 2.07 -1.00 23.47
C ARG A 217 1.51 -0.07 22.41
N LEU A 218 2.38 0.46 21.55
CA LEU A 218 1.97 1.33 20.46
C LEU A 218 1.01 0.63 19.50
N LEU A 219 1.28 -0.64 19.12
CA LEU A 219 0.40 -1.45 18.30
C LEU A 219 -0.98 -1.65 18.96
N GLN A 220 -1.02 -1.91 20.26
CA GLN A 220 -2.27 -2.09 21.00
C GLN A 220 -3.11 -0.81 21.03
N ILE A 221 -2.47 0.33 21.32
CA ILE A 221 -3.14 1.64 21.36
C ILE A 221 -3.69 1.98 19.97
N SER A 222 -2.88 1.85 18.92
CA SER A 222 -3.28 2.12 17.53
C SER A 222 -4.43 1.23 17.09
N GLY A 223 -4.39 -0.06 17.42
CA GLY A 223 -5.46 -1.00 17.10
C GLY A 223 -6.79 -0.66 17.80
N LEU A 224 -6.75 -0.39 19.10
CA LEU A 224 -7.96 0.00 19.85
C LEU A 224 -8.53 1.33 19.34
N LEU A 225 -7.67 2.30 19.05
CA LEU A 225 -8.09 3.60 18.56
C LEU A 225 -8.70 3.51 17.15
N SER A 226 -8.06 2.77 16.24
CA SER A 226 -8.59 2.58 14.88
C SER A 226 -9.93 1.85 14.87
N MET A 227 -10.09 0.82 15.71
CA MET A 227 -11.37 0.11 15.87
C MET A 227 -12.48 1.04 16.42
N SER A 228 -12.15 1.86 17.42
CA SER A 228 -13.10 2.84 17.98
C SER A 228 -13.50 3.87 16.91
N LEU A 229 -12.53 4.39 16.14
CA LEU A 229 -12.79 5.34 15.06
C LEU A 229 -13.62 4.71 13.93
N LEU A 230 -13.41 3.43 13.62
CA LEU A 230 -14.23 2.73 12.62
C LEU A 230 -15.69 2.65 13.10
N LEU A 231 -15.94 2.28 14.35
CA LEU A 231 -17.29 2.29 14.92
C LEU A 231 -17.92 3.69 14.87
N ILE A 232 -17.16 4.72 15.25
CA ILE A 232 -17.61 6.12 15.17
C ILE A 232 -17.93 6.52 13.71
N ALA A 233 -17.11 6.11 12.73
CA ALA A 233 -17.36 6.39 11.33
C ALA A 233 -18.64 5.69 10.81
N LEU A 234 -18.85 4.44 11.19
CA LEU A 234 -19.97 3.64 10.70
C LEU A 234 -21.32 4.01 11.33
N PHE A 235 -21.33 4.51 12.57
CA PHE A 235 -22.57 4.81 13.31
C PHE A 235 -22.75 6.32 13.59
N GLY A 236 -21.77 7.15 13.26
CA GLY A 236 -21.81 8.59 13.46
C GLY A 236 -22.59 9.35 12.40
N SER A 237 -22.67 10.68 12.56
CA SER A 237 -23.25 11.57 11.55
C SER A 237 -22.30 11.75 10.35
N ALA A 238 -22.80 12.28 9.23
CA ALA A 238 -22.04 12.54 8.01
C ALA A 238 -20.72 13.29 8.27
N LYS A 239 -20.78 14.38 9.04
CA LYS A 239 -19.59 15.17 9.39
C LYS A 239 -18.56 14.37 10.18
N VAL A 240 -19.04 13.54 11.11
CA VAL A 240 -18.19 12.68 11.95
C VAL A 240 -17.54 11.60 11.09
N ALA A 241 -18.28 10.96 10.20
CA ALA A 241 -17.75 9.91 9.31
C ALA A 241 -16.65 10.44 8.39
N VAL A 242 -16.86 11.61 7.76
CA VAL A 242 -15.87 12.27 6.89
C VAL A 242 -14.56 12.57 7.62
N CYS A 243 -14.60 12.86 8.92
CA CYS A 243 -13.39 13.10 9.72
C CYS A 243 -12.80 11.79 10.29
N ALA A 244 -13.66 10.84 10.67
CA ALA A 244 -13.23 9.61 11.32
C ALA A 244 -12.51 8.65 10.36
N PHE A 245 -12.95 8.52 9.10
CA PHE A 245 -12.26 7.69 8.12
C PHE A 245 -10.80 8.11 7.88
N PRO A 246 -10.47 9.38 7.61
CA PRO A 246 -9.07 9.82 7.57
C PRO A 246 -8.29 9.57 8.86
N ALA A 247 -8.92 9.76 10.02
CA ALA A 247 -8.28 9.52 11.30
C ALA A 247 -7.92 8.03 11.52
N ILE A 248 -8.70 7.08 10.95
CA ILE A 248 -8.32 5.67 10.93
C ILE A 248 -6.98 5.51 10.20
N GLY A 249 -6.80 6.12 9.01
CA GLY A 249 -5.54 6.08 8.26
C GLY A 249 -4.34 6.51 9.11
N PHE A 250 -4.48 7.61 9.86
CA PHE A 250 -3.45 8.05 10.80
C PHE A 250 -3.12 6.98 11.85
N CYS A 251 -4.12 6.36 12.46
CA CYS A 251 -3.92 5.38 13.52
C CYS A 251 -3.28 4.07 13.03
N ILE A 252 -3.66 3.59 11.84
CA ILE A 252 -3.14 2.33 11.31
C ILE A 252 -1.77 2.47 10.65
N SER A 253 -1.30 3.68 10.36
CA SER A 253 -0.11 3.96 9.56
C SER A 253 1.13 3.17 9.97
N MET A 254 1.39 3.06 11.27
CA MET A 254 2.58 2.41 11.83
C MET A 254 2.42 0.90 12.10
N MET A 255 1.20 0.36 11.96
CA MET A 255 0.92 -1.01 12.40
C MET A 255 1.68 -2.06 11.57
N TYR A 256 1.78 -1.85 10.24
CA TYR A 256 2.53 -2.75 9.36
C TYR A 256 3.98 -2.94 9.80
N SER A 257 4.69 -1.83 9.95
CA SER A 257 6.11 -1.80 10.34
C SER A 257 6.34 -2.45 11.71
N ILE A 258 5.43 -2.19 12.66
CA ILE A 258 5.51 -2.77 14.00
C ILE A 258 5.27 -4.27 13.97
N VAL A 259 4.21 -4.74 13.31
CA VAL A 259 3.90 -6.17 13.22
C VAL A 259 5.03 -6.92 12.54
N PHE A 260 5.56 -6.37 11.45
CA PHE A 260 6.66 -6.96 10.70
C PHE A 260 7.95 -7.03 11.54
N SER A 261 8.28 -5.96 12.25
CA SER A 261 9.44 -5.90 13.16
C SER A 261 9.31 -6.91 14.30
N LEU A 262 8.16 -6.94 14.98
CA LEU A 262 7.90 -7.87 16.07
C LEU A 262 7.97 -9.33 15.59
N ALA A 263 7.45 -9.61 14.39
CA ALA A 263 7.51 -10.93 13.78
C ALA A 263 8.96 -11.38 13.57
N LEU A 264 9.77 -10.56 12.88
CA LEU A 264 11.16 -10.92 12.60
C LEU A 264 12.00 -11.06 13.85
N ASN A 265 11.71 -10.26 14.89
CA ASN A 265 12.43 -10.38 16.18
C ASN A 265 11.99 -11.58 17.03
N THR A 266 10.91 -12.27 16.65
CA THR A 266 10.45 -13.49 17.35
C THR A 266 11.23 -14.74 16.93
N VAL A 267 11.84 -14.73 15.74
CA VAL A 267 12.61 -15.87 15.22
C VAL A 267 14.11 -15.63 15.38
N ALA A 268 14.83 -16.66 15.79
CA ALA A 268 16.29 -16.59 15.88
C ALA A 268 17.00 -16.86 14.54
N GLN A 269 16.31 -17.49 13.58
CA GLN A 269 16.86 -17.92 12.28
C GLN A 269 15.77 -17.90 11.20
N ASN A 270 16.18 -17.94 9.92
CA ASN A 270 15.29 -17.99 8.75
C ASN A 270 14.48 -16.70 8.55
N HIS A 271 15.04 -15.54 8.87
CA HIS A 271 14.38 -14.24 8.74
C HIS A 271 13.89 -13.96 7.31
N GLY A 272 14.70 -14.30 6.28
CA GLY A 272 14.30 -14.13 4.88
C GLY A 272 13.09 -14.98 4.48
N SER A 273 13.06 -16.25 4.91
CA SER A 273 11.89 -17.13 4.66
C SER A 273 10.65 -16.63 5.40
N PHE A 274 10.81 -16.14 6.63
CA PHE A 274 9.70 -15.61 7.41
C PHE A 274 9.18 -14.29 6.82
N ALA A 275 10.08 -13.40 6.40
CA ALA A 275 9.70 -12.19 5.67
C ALA A 275 8.87 -12.51 4.42
N GLY A 276 9.24 -13.54 3.66
CA GLY A 276 8.45 -14.01 2.51
C GLY A 276 7.04 -14.48 2.89
N ILE A 277 6.89 -15.20 4.01
CA ILE A 277 5.58 -15.60 4.53
C ILE A 277 4.75 -14.36 4.94
N LEU A 278 5.35 -13.40 5.65
CA LEU A 278 4.69 -12.16 6.06
C LEU A 278 4.24 -11.32 4.85
N CYS A 279 5.12 -11.18 3.83
CA CYS A 279 4.78 -10.49 2.59
C CYS A 279 3.59 -11.14 1.87
N SER A 280 3.45 -12.48 1.93
CA SER A 280 2.28 -13.14 1.35
C SER A 280 0.97 -12.77 2.07
N GLY A 281 1.03 -12.32 3.32
CA GLY A 281 -0.12 -11.79 4.07
C GLY A 281 -0.74 -10.52 3.44
N ILE A 282 0.01 -9.80 2.59
CA ILE A 282 -0.48 -8.63 1.83
C ILE A 282 -1.67 -9.00 0.91
N VAL A 283 -1.86 -10.27 0.62
CA VAL A 283 -3.08 -10.77 -0.08
C VAL A 283 -4.38 -10.38 0.66
N GLY A 284 -4.31 -10.02 1.93
CA GLY A 284 -5.41 -9.40 2.68
C GLY A 284 -6.00 -8.18 2.00
N GLY A 285 -5.19 -7.42 1.23
CA GLY A 285 -5.65 -6.27 0.45
C GLY A 285 -6.62 -6.61 -0.68
N ALA A 286 -6.61 -7.85 -1.15
CA ALA A 286 -7.63 -8.36 -2.07
C ALA A 286 -8.74 -9.12 -1.30
N GLY A 287 -8.34 -9.93 -0.30
CA GLY A 287 -9.25 -10.75 0.49
C GLY A 287 -10.23 -9.92 1.32
N GLY A 288 -9.76 -8.91 2.04
CA GLY A 288 -10.59 -8.05 2.87
C GLY A 288 -11.73 -7.38 2.10
N PRO A 289 -11.44 -6.58 1.07
CA PRO A 289 -12.49 -5.98 0.23
C PRO A 289 -13.44 -7.00 -0.40
N LEU A 290 -12.95 -8.16 -0.81
CA LEU A 290 -13.80 -9.24 -1.32
C LEU A 290 -14.80 -9.72 -0.25
N PHE A 291 -14.34 -9.98 0.97
CA PHE A 291 -15.22 -10.38 2.06
C PHE A 291 -16.23 -9.29 2.43
N VAL A 292 -15.80 -8.02 2.45
CA VAL A 292 -16.72 -6.88 2.67
C VAL A 292 -17.79 -6.86 1.59
N SER A 293 -17.43 -6.99 0.30
CA SER A 293 -18.37 -6.99 -0.82
C SER A 293 -19.37 -8.13 -0.68
N LEU A 294 -18.91 -9.37 -0.52
CA LEU A 294 -19.77 -10.56 -0.39
C LEU A 294 -20.74 -10.45 0.81
N LEU A 295 -20.26 -9.94 1.93
CA LEU A 295 -21.12 -9.75 3.10
C LEU A 295 -22.08 -8.59 2.90
N SER A 296 -21.68 -7.55 2.20
CA SER A 296 -22.52 -6.39 1.89
C SER A 296 -23.67 -6.76 0.97
N ASP A 297 -23.46 -7.64 -0.01
CA ASP A 297 -24.48 -8.10 -0.95
C ASP A 297 -25.59 -8.89 -0.25
N THR A 298 -25.28 -9.57 0.86
CA THR A 298 -26.23 -10.38 1.63
C THR A 298 -26.86 -9.64 2.81
N THR A 299 -26.24 -8.56 3.27
CA THR A 299 -26.65 -7.84 4.49
C THR A 299 -26.69 -6.33 4.27
N SER A 300 -25.58 -5.64 4.55
CA SER A 300 -25.41 -4.21 4.30
C SER A 300 -23.91 -3.87 4.28
N LEU A 301 -23.57 -2.77 3.60
CA LEU A 301 -22.19 -2.30 3.56
C LEU A 301 -21.64 -1.97 4.96
N ARG A 302 -22.51 -1.47 5.85
CA ARG A 302 -22.13 -1.22 7.26
C ARG A 302 -21.68 -2.47 7.98
N ILE A 303 -22.39 -3.58 7.81
CA ILE A 303 -22.03 -4.88 8.41
C ILE A 303 -20.78 -5.44 7.73
N GLY A 304 -20.67 -5.33 6.40
CA GLY A 304 -19.47 -5.72 5.68
C GLY A 304 -18.22 -5.01 6.21
N MET A 305 -18.29 -3.69 6.41
CA MET A 305 -17.18 -2.90 6.94
C MET A 305 -16.85 -3.15 8.42
N LEU A 306 -17.74 -3.76 9.20
CA LEU A 306 -17.43 -4.20 10.57
C LEU A 306 -16.52 -5.43 10.62
N LEU A 307 -16.35 -6.14 9.49
CA LEU A 307 -15.47 -7.30 9.40
C LEU A 307 -13.99 -6.91 9.31
N ILE A 308 -13.70 -5.72 8.90
CA ILE A 308 -12.34 -5.17 8.74
C ILE A 308 -12.00 -4.28 9.92
#